data_4a457fb466fb3bd732a74e37768bc32e
#
_entry.id   4a457fb466fb3bd732a74e37768bc32e
#
_cell.length_a   1.000
_cell.length_b   1.000
_cell.length_c   1.000
_cell.angle_alpha   90.00
_cell.angle_beta   90.00
_cell.angle_gamma   90.00
#
_symmetry.space_group_name_H-M   'P 1'
#
loop_
_entity.id
_entity.type
_entity.pdbx_description
1 polymer ?
#
loop_
_entity_poly.entity_id
_entity_poly.type
_entity_poly.pdbx_seq_one_letter_code
_entity_poly.pdbx_strand_id
1 'polypeptide(L)'
;MAGTPDNAEAAELHQVSVEFWLSGRRDEALLAFRQALGGESDAIALQLRDSLPNSYENPDATPDRPINLQQQNAFAAYRNTVRMATDDARAWFNVGLTHEKEAREAEARQAFEESFKSYHRNLAAKALQGAAPEVALELCRRVVEIDERDAKAWINLGAALGQMQQHDEELEAYRKAIDIAPKYAEAWYNLGVARARQEQDAEAIHAYKQALILSPKFAKAWFNLGVLQGKLGNPQEKLRSYRKAVEADHNFGEAWHNLGVMYNAFGKAEEGRDAFDRARKLLNPKLRVAESIEFKSATTPDGAPDRPTAAPPP
;
A
#
# COMPACT_ATOMS: atom_id res chain seq x y z
N MET A 1 -33.24 16.60 0.25
CA MET A 1 -32.23 15.57 -0.02
C MET A 1 -31.14 16.25 -0.82
N ALA A 2 -30.08 16.72 -0.16
CA ALA A 2 -28.91 17.27 -0.84
C ALA A 2 -28.17 16.08 -1.48
N GLY A 3 -27.90 16.16 -2.78
CA GLY A 3 -27.12 15.16 -3.50
C GLY A 3 -25.70 15.10 -2.98
N THR A 4 -25.10 13.92 -2.97
CA THR A 4 -23.65 13.79 -2.77
C THR A 4 -22.95 14.63 -3.84
N PRO A 5 -21.90 15.42 -3.47
CA PRO A 5 -21.18 16.26 -4.42
C PRO A 5 -20.71 15.43 -5.61
N ASP A 6 -20.74 16.02 -6.80
CA ASP A 6 -20.17 15.42 -8.00
C ASP A 6 -18.68 15.10 -7.76
N ASN A 7 -18.16 14.04 -8.38
CA ASN A 7 -16.76 13.62 -8.19
C ASN A 7 -15.73 14.72 -8.50
N ALA A 8 -16.08 15.69 -9.34
CA ALA A 8 -15.24 16.84 -9.63
C ALA A 8 -15.25 17.85 -8.48
N GLU A 9 -16.42 18.16 -7.95
CA GLU A 9 -16.61 19.06 -6.80
C GLU A 9 -15.96 18.50 -5.52
N ALA A 10 -16.09 17.20 -5.27
CA ALA A 10 -15.41 16.54 -4.15
C ALA A 10 -13.88 16.62 -4.26
N ALA A 11 -13.32 16.46 -5.46
CA ALA A 11 -11.88 16.58 -5.70
C ALA A 11 -11.37 18.01 -5.46
N GLU A 12 -12.15 19.01 -5.88
CA GLU A 12 -11.85 20.43 -5.66
C GLU A 12 -11.89 20.77 -4.16
N LEU A 13 -12.91 20.33 -3.44
CA LEU A 13 -13.03 20.50 -2.00
C LEU A 13 -11.87 19.84 -1.22
N HIS A 14 -11.40 18.68 -1.67
CA HIS A 14 -10.21 18.05 -1.09
C HIS A 14 -8.95 18.88 -1.31
N GLN A 15 -8.76 19.44 -2.50
CA GLN A 15 -7.61 20.31 -2.77
C GLN A 15 -7.65 21.58 -1.90
N VAL A 16 -8.80 22.25 -1.83
CA VAL A 16 -9.03 23.43 -1.00
C VAL A 16 -8.79 23.12 0.48
N SER A 17 -9.21 21.95 0.95
CA SER A 17 -8.98 21.52 2.33
C SER A 17 -7.49 21.39 2.67
N VAL A 18 -6.67 20.91 1.74
CA VAL A 18 -5.20 20.84 1.93
C VAL A 18 -4.59 22.24 1.98
N GLU A 19 -4.99 23.15 1.10
CA GLU A 19 -4.50 24.53 1.08
C GLU A 19 -4.82 25.28 2.38
N PHE A 20 -6.04 25.12 2.90
CA PHE A 20 -6.42 25.66 4.20
C PHE A 20 -5.61 25.05 5.35
N TRP A 21 -5.36 23.74 5.30
CA TRP A 21 -4.55 23.07 6.30
C TRP A 21 -3.12 23.59 6.33
N LEU A 22 -2.46 23.69 5.18
CA LEU A 22 -1.08 24.19 5.06
C LEU A 22 -0.95 25.68 5.42
N SER A 23 -2.00 26.47 5.18
CA SER A 23 -2.05 27.89 5.59
C SER A 23 -2.38 28.09 7.09
N GLY A 24 -2.54 27.03 7.86
CA GLY A 24 -2.86 27.07 9.28
C GLY A 24 -4.35 27.29 9.59
N ARG A 25 -5.21 27.38 8.58
CA ARG A 25 -6.66 27.55 8.68
C ARG A 25 -7.35 26.21 8.94
N ARG A 26 -7.09 25.62 10.12
CA ARG A 26 -7.48 24.24 10.43
C ARG A 26 -8.98 23.98 10.40
N ASP A 27 -9.77 24.93 10.89
CA ASP A 27 -11.23 24.77 10.98
C ASP A 27 -11.87 24.81 9.59
N GLU A 28 -11.42 25.68 8.71
CA GLU A 28 -11.87 25.75 7.31
C GLU A 28 -11.42 24.51 6.53
N ALA A 29 -10.20 24.02 6.79
CA ALA A 29 -9.70 22.78 6.19
C ALA A 29 -10.60 21.58 6.52
N LEU A 30 -10.94 21.41 7.81
CA LEU A 30 -11.80 20.32 8.25
C LEU A 30 -13.23 20.48 7.73
N LEU A 31 -13.71 21.70 7.60
CA LEU A 31 -15.04 21.98 7.04
C LEU A 31 -15.11 21.59 5.55
N ALA A 32 -14.14 22.04 4.74
CA ALA A 32 -14.05 21.67 3.33
C ALA A 32 -13.91 20.14 3.15
N PHE A 33 -13.10 19.51 3.98
CA PHE A 33 -12.93 18.06 3.98
C PHE A 33 -14.22 17.31 4.33
N ARG A 34 -14.97 17.75 5.35
CA ARG A 34 -16.27 17.18 5.72
C ARG A 34 -17.27 17.26 4.58
N GLN A 35 -17.29 18.35 3.83
CA GLN A 35 -18.16 18.52 2.66
C GLN A 35 -17.76 17.57 1.52
N ALA A 36 -16.46 17.42 1.25
CA ALA A 36 -15.95 16.48 0.26
C ALA A 36 -16.36 15.03 0.55
N LEU A 37 -16.43 14.63 1.83
CA LEU A 37 -16.86 13.30 2.24
C LEU A 37 -18.39 13.10 2.30
N GLY A 38 -19.19 14.11 1.97
CA GLY A 38 -20.66 14.01 1.87
C GLY A 38 -21.41 14.41 3.14
N GLY A 39 -20.87 15.33 3.92
CA GLY A 39 -21.54 15.96 5.05
C GLY A 39 -22.36 17.18 4.63
N GLU A 40 -23.48 17.41 5.28
CA GLU A 40 -24.51 18.40 5.02
C GLU A 40 -24.04 19.86 4.83
N SER A 41 -24.50 20.47 3.81
CA SER A 41 -25.06 21.82 3.55
C SER A 41 -24.34 22.68 2.49
N ASP A 42 -25.10 22.93 1.41
CA ASP A 42 -24.79 23.82 0.29
C ASP A 42 -24.45 25.26 0.68
N ALA A 43 -24.92 25.73 1.85
CA ALA A 43 -24.70 27.10 2.32
C ALA A 43 -23.24 27.41 2.70
N ILE A 44 -22.51 26.42 3.16
CA ILE A 44 -21.12 26.57 3.62
C ILE A 44 -20.14 26.41 2.45
N ALA A 45 -20.45 25.58 1.46
CA ALA A 45 -19.69 25.49 0.21
C ALA A 45 -19.66 26.83 -0.54
N LEU A 46 -20.79 27.54 -0.58
CA LEU A 46 -20.88 28.89 -1.14
C LEU A 46 -20.04 29.92 -0.36
N GLN A 47 -20.03 29.87 0.97
CA GLN A 47 -19.21 30.76 1.80
C GLN A 47 -17.70 30.52 1.64
N LEU A 48 -17.29 29.27 1.46
CA LEU A 48 -15.88 28.90 1.21
C LEU A 48 -15.43 29.36 -0.18
N ARG A 49 -16.28 29.22 -1.22
CA ARG A 49 -15.99 29.70 -2.57
C ARG A 49 -15.73 31.21 -2.61
N ASP A 50 -16.52 31.98 -1.87
CA ASP A 50 -16.39 33.44 -1.80
C ASP A 50 -15.15 33.92 -1.02
N SER A 51 -14.49 33.02 -0.27
CA SER A 51 -13.25 33.32 0.49
C SER A 51 -11.96 32.92 -0.23
N LEU A 52 -12.05 32.31 -1.43
CA LEU A 52 -10.89 31.92 -2.24
C LEU A 52 -10.26 33.15 -2.93
N PRO A 53 -8.94 33.24 -3.08
CA PRO A 53 -8.30 34.26 -3.91
C PRO A 53 -8.80 34.19 -5.36
N ASN A 54 -8.97 35.32 -6.02
CA ASN A 54 -9.51 35.50 -7.39
C ASN A 54 -8.81 34.68 -8.49
N SER A 55 -7.75 33.94 -8.20
CA SER A 55 -7.10 33.02 -9.15
C SER A 55 -7.94 31.78 -9.50
N TYR A 56 -9.04 31.53 -8.78
CA TYR A 56 -9.95 30.40 -9.03
C TYR A 56 -11.27 30.81 -9.70
N GLU A 57 -11.47 32.10 -10.05
CA GLU A 57 -12.73 32.61 -10.60
C GLU A 57 -13.04 32.23 -12.05
N ASN A 58 -12.20 31.46 -12.73
CA ASN A 58 -12.51 31.07 -14.11
C ASN A 58 -12.38 29.55 -14.33
N PRO A 59 -13.42 28.76 -14.05
CA PRO A 59 -13.44 27.34 -14.41
C PRO A 59 -13.45 27.12 -15.94
N ASP A 60 -13.77 28.15 -16.73
CA ASP A 60 -13.73 28.16 -18.20
C ASP A 60 -12.41 28.71 -18.79
N ALA A 61 -11.45 29.07 -17.97
CA ALA A 61 -10.10 29.35 -18.45
C ALA A 61 -9.49 28.02 -18.91
N THR A 62 -9.83 27.64 -20.15
CA THR A 62 -9.08 26.63 -20.87
C THR A 62 -7.62 27.05 -20.84
N PRO A 63 -6.71 26.27 -20.24
CA PRO A 63 -5.31 26.58 -20.37
C PRO A 63 -4.98 26.59 -21.84
N ASP A 64 -4.33 27.63 -22.34
CA ASP A 64 -3.91 27.81 -23.74
C ASP A 64 -2.95 26.71 -24.26
N ARG A 65 -2.80 25.64 -23.50
CA ARG A 65 -2.08 24.42 -23.87
C ARG A 65 -3.02 23.23 -23.79
N PRO A 66 -3.22 22.50 -24.90
CA PRO A 66 -3.97 21.25 -24.83
C PRO A 66 -3.30 20.31 -23.85
N ILE A 67 -4.04 19.88 -22.82
CA ILE A 67 -3.62 18.86 -21.87
C ILE A 67 -3.23 17.63 -22.70
N ASN A 68 -1.97 17.19 -22.61
CA ASN A 68 -1.51 16.04 -23.37
C ASN A 68 -2.18 14.76 -22.83
N LEU A 69 -2.18 13.69 -23.65
CA LEU A 69 -2.82 12.41 -23.31
C LEU A 69 -2.30 11.83 -21.97
N GLN A 70 -1.02 12.08 -21.65
CA GLN A 70 -0.39 11.64 -20.41
C GLN A 70 -0.96 12.36 -19.18
N GLN A 71 -1.21 13.67 -19.29
CA GLN A 71 -1.87 14.47 -18.24
C GLN A 71 -3.34 14.05 -18.07
N GLN A 72 -4.06 13.77 -19.16
CA GLN A 72 -5.44 13.26 -19.10
C GLN A 72 -5.51 11.90 -18.41
N ASN A 73 -4.57 11.00 -18.69
CA ASN A 73 -4.48 9.70 -18.04
C ASN A 73 -4.12 9.83 -16.56
N ALA A 74 -3.22 10.76 -16.20
CA ALA A 74 -2.88 11.06 -14.82
C ALA A 74 -4.09 11.58 -14.04
N PHE A 75 -4.88 12.49 -14.63
CA PHE A 75 -6.14 12.97 -14.02
C PHE A 75 -7.20 11.88 -13.88
N ALA A 76 -7.32 10.97 -14.86
CA ALA A 76 -8.22 9.83 -14.76
C ALA A 76 -7.80 8.84 -13.68
N ALA A 77 -6.49 8.57 -13.58
CA ALA A 77 -5.92 7.73 -12.51
C ALA A 77 -6.13 8.38 -11.13
N TYR A 78 -5.91 9.69 -10.99
CA TYR A 78 -6.16 10.45 -9.77
C TYR A 78 -7.63 10.35 -9.32
N ARG A 79 -8.60 10.59 -10.22
CA ARG A 79 -10.03 10.46 -9.92
C ARG A 79 -10.42 9.06 -9.46
N ASN A 80 -9.88 8.02 -10.09
CA ASN A 80 -10.13 6.63 -9.66
C ASN A 80 -9.49 6.33 -8.30
N THR A 81 -8.35 6.94 -8.00
CA THR A 81 -7.62 6.78 -6.73
C THR A 81 -8.37 7.42 -5.57
N VAL A 82 -8.91 8.64 -5.77
CA VAL A 82 -9.75 9.35 -4.77
C VAL A 82 -10.96 8.51 -4.36
N ARG A 83 -11.62 7.85 -5.31
CA ARG A 83 -12.80 7.02 -5.06
C ARG A 83 -12.56 5.82 -4.14
N MET A 84 -11.31 5.36 -3.98
CA MET A 84 -10.97 4.12 -3.26
C MET A 84 -10.27 4.33 -1.90
N ALA A 85 -9.92 5.57 -1.51
CA ALA A 85 -9.04 5.85 -0.35
C ALA A 85 -9.76 5.91 1.03
N THR A 86 -10.97 5.36 1.18
CA THR A 86 -11.91 5.86 2.18
C THR A 86 -12.10 5.09 3.48
N ASP A 87 -11.60 3.84 3.62
CA ASP A 87 -12.10 3.01 4.75
C ASP A 87 -11.61 3.48 6.13
N ASP A 88 -10.30 3.69 6.33
CA ASP A 88 -9.77 4.17 7.63
C ASP A 88 -10.17 5.63 7.91
N ALA A 89 -10.15 6.48 6.88
CA ALA A 89 -10.55 7.87 7.00
C ALA A 89 -12.03 8.00 7.39
N ARG A 90 -12.90 7.17 6.79
CA ARG A 90 -14.32 7.13 7.10
C ARG A 90 -14.59 6.61 8.52
N ALA A 91 -13.80 5.66 9.02
CA ALA A 91 -13.90 5.19 10.39
C ALA A 91 -13.65 6.33 11.38
N TRP A 92 -12.54 7.08 11.21
CA TRP A 92 -12.24 8.25 12.03
C TRP A 92 -13.29 9.37 11.89
N PHE A 93 -13.82 9.58 10.69
CA PHE A 93 -14.90 10.53 10.45
C PHE A 93 -16.15 10.19 11.26
N ASN A 94 -16.56 8.92 11.27
CA ASN A 94 -17.69 8.45 12.05
C ASN A 94 -17.47 8.58 13.57
N VAL A 95 -16.24 8.38 14.04
CA VAL A 95 -15.85 8.64 15.44
C VAL A 95 -16.04 10.12 15.75
N GLY A 96 -15.59 11.02 14.87
CA GLY A 96 -15.79 12.47 15.02
C GLY A 96 -17.26 12.85 15.12
N LEU A 97 -18.13 12.33 14.23
CA LEU A 97 -19.58 12.55 14.29
C LEU A 97 -20.21 12.03 15.58
N THR A 98 -19.71 10.92 16.13
CA THR A 98 -20.21 10.38 17.40
C THR A 98 -19.86 11.30 18.56
N HIS A 99 -18.62 11.78 18.65
CA HIS A 99 -18.19 12.74 19.67
C HIS A 99 -18.93 14.09 19.56
N GLU A 100 -19.19 14.55 18.35
CA GLU A 100 -19.97 15.77 18.11
C GLU A 100 -21.39 15.64 18.67
N LYS A 101 -22.09 14.50 18.46
CA LYS A 101 -23.41 14.22 19.03
C LYS A 101 -23.41 14.14 20.56
N GLU A 102 -22.30 13.77 21.16
CA GLU A 102 -22.10 13.72 22.61
C GLU A 102 -21.58 15.03 23.21
N ALA A 103 -21.54 16.11 22.41
CA ALA A 103 -21.01 17.44 22.76
C ALA A 103 -19.56 17.41 23.27
N ARG A 104 -18.75 16.47 22.78
CA ARG A 104 -17.31 16.36 23.05
C ARG A 104 -16.52 17.00 21.92
N GLU A 105 -16.46 18.31 21.89
CA GLU A 105 -15.92 19.09 20.75
C GLU A 105 -14.43 18.84 20.50
N ALA A 106 -13.61 18.72 21.56
CA ALA A 106 -12.17 18.51 21.43
C ALA A 106 -11.86 17.12 20.82
N GLU A 107 -12.54 16.09 21.28
CA GLU A 107 -12.41 14.71 20.77
C GLU A 107 -12.97 14.58 19.35
N ALA A 108 -14.06 15.27 19.05
CA ALA A 108 -14.62 15.32 17.69
C ALA A 108 -13.61 15.96 16.72
N ARG A 109 -13.04 17.12 17.10
CA ARG A 109 -12.01 17.78 16.31
C ARG A 109 -10.80 16.87 16.05
N GLN A 110 -10.26 16.25 17.09
CA GLN A 110 -9.14 15.33 16.97
C GLN A 110 -9.44 14.16 16.00
N ALA A 111 -10.63 13.58 16.08
CA ALA A 111 -11.05 12.49 15.20
C ALA A 111 -11.18 12.95 13.74
N PHE A 112 -11.69 14.16 13.48
CA PHE A 112 -11.72 14.72 12.13
C PHE A 112 -10.32 15.03 11.59
N GLU A 113 -9.39 15.50 12.42
CA GLU A 113 -7.98 15.69 12.03
C GLU A 113 -7.32 14.36 11.63
N GLU A 114 -7.53 13.29 12.40
CA GLU A 114 -7.02 11.96 12.06
C GLU A 114 -7.68 11.39 10.79
N SER A 115 -8.96 11.67 10.56
CA SER A 115 -9.65 11.33 9.31
C SER A 115 -8.99 12.03 8.11
N PHE A 116 -8.73 13.32 8.22
CA PHE A 116 -8.08 14.13 7.19
C PHE A 116 -6.69 13.59 6.83
N LYS A 117 -5.83 13.38 7.83
CA LYS A 117 -4.48 12.82 7.66
C LYS A 117 -4.51 11.43 7.03
N SER A 118 -5.38 10.55 7.55
CA SER A 118 -5.53 9.18 7.06
C SER A 118 -6.00 9.13 5.60
N TYR A 119 -6.95 9.98 5.23
CA TYR A 119 -7.44 10.09 3.86
C TYR A 119 -6.31 10.43 2.88
N HIS A 120 -5.57 11.49 3.14
CA HIS A 120 -4.50 11.95 2.24
C HIS A 120 -3.34 10.95 2.18
N ARG A 121 -2.97 10.32 3.31
CA ARG A 121 -1.97 9.25 3.33
C ARG A 121 -2.41 8.04 2.49
N ASN A 122 -3.65 7.60 2.61
CA ASN A 122 -4.18 6.49 1.82
C ASN A 122 -4.27 6.82 0.34
N LEU A 123 -4.62 8.08 0.01
CA LEU A 123 -4.61 8.59 -1.36
C LEU A 123 -3.21 8.50 -1.98
N ALA A 124 -2.19 8.99 -1.26
CA ALA A 124 -0.80 8.92 -1.69
C ALA A 124 -0.31 7.46 -1.86
N ALA A 125 -0.62 6.58 -0.89
CA ALA A 125 -0.27 5.17 -0.95
C ALA A 125 -0.91 4.44 -2.16
N LYS A 126 -2.13 4.80 -2.53
CA LYS A 126 -2.79 4.23 -3.71
C LYS A 126 -2.22 4.79 -5.02
N ALA A 127 -1.86 6.08 -5.04
CA ALA A 127 -1.21 6.68 -6.21
C ALA A 127 0.12 5.99 -6.54
N LEU A 128 0.86 5.54 -5.52
CA LEU A 128 2.08 4.74 -5.69
C LEU A 128 1.87 3.40 -6.41
N GLN A 129 0.66 2.84 -6.35
CA GLN A 129 0.30 1.60 -7.05
C GLN A 129 -0.17 1.86 -8.49
N GLY A 130 -0.41 3.11 -8.84
CA GLY A 130 -0.85 3.54 -10.16
C GLY A 130 0.30 3.78 -11.15
N ALA A 131 -0.06 4.14 -12.39
CA ALA A 131 0.89 4.38 -13.48
C ALA A 131 1.37 5.84 -13.59
N ALA A 132 1.17 6.68 -12.55
CA ALA A 132 1.50 8.10 -12.57
C ALA A 132 2.43 8.47 -11.40
N PRO A 133 3.74 8.15 -11.48
CA PRO A 133 4.69 8.35 -10.38
C PRO A 133 4.85 9.83 -9.99
N GLU A 134 4.70 10.77 -10.92
CA GLU A 134 4.77 12.20 -10.65
C GLU A 134 3.62 12.65 -9.73
N VAL A 135 2.41 12.15 -9.97
CA VAL A 135 1.24 12.43 -9.14
C VAL A 135 1.42 11.82 -7.75
N ALA A 136 1.95 10.59 -7.68
CA ALA A 136 2.25 9.94 -6.41
C ALA A 136 3.26 10.74 -5.59
N LEU A 137 4.32 11.23 -6.22
CA LEU A 137 5.35 12.04 -5.57
C LEU A 137 4.76 13.33 -5.00
N GLU A 138 3.97 14.05 -5.79
CA GLU A 138 3.33 15.29 -5.33
C GLU A 138 2.40 15.06 -4.14
N LEU A 139 1.56 14.02 -4.22
CA LEU A 139 0.68 13.65 -3.12
C LEU A 139 1.47 13.25 -1.86
N CYS A 140 2.56 12.47 -2.00
CA CYS A 140 3.38 12.09 -0.86
C CYS A 140 4.05 13.30 -0.20
N ARG A 141 4.55 14.27 -0.98
CA ARG A 141 5.11 15.52 -0.44
C ARG A 141 4.07 16.28 0.37
N ARG A 142 2.87 16.45 -0.16
CA ARG A 142 1.76 17.12 0.57
C ARG A 142 1.38 16.41 1.86
N VAL A 143 1.37 15.07 1.87
CA VAL A 143 1.05 14.31 3.09
C VAL A 143 2.11 14.54 4.18
N VAL A 144 3.38 14.59 3.81
CA VAL A 144 4.47 14.92 4.76
C VAL A 144 4.34 16.35 5.29
N GLU A 145 3.93 17.32 4.45
CA GLU A 145 3.66 18.70 4.87
C GLU A 145 2.45 18.78 5.83
N ILE A 146 1.43 17.94 5.62
CA ILE A 146 0.26 17.85 6.51
C ILE A 146 0.66 17.30 7.89
N ASP A 147 1.53 16.28 7.93
CA ASP A 147 2.01 15.68 9.16
C ASP A 147 3.46 15.19 9.03
N GLU A 148 4.41 16.05 9.40
CA GLU A 148 5.84 15.75 9.39
C GLU A 148 6.25 14.61 10.34
N ARG A 149 5.37 14.25 11.30
CA ARG A 149 5.62 13.18 12.26
C ARG A 149 5.01 11.84 11.85
N ASP A 150 4.36 11.77 10.70
CA ASP A 150 3.85 10.50 10.17
C ASP A 150 4.95 9.69 9.48
N ALA A 151 5.52 8.70 10.17
CA ALA A 151 6.55 7.82 9.60
C ALA A 151 6.08 7.09 8.34
N LYS A 152 4.79 6.75 8.22
CA LYS A 152 4.24 6.11 7.02
C LYS A 152 4.20 7.07 5.83
N ALA A 153 3.93 8.35 6.07
CA ALA A 153 4.00 9.37 5.03
C ALA A 153 5.42 9.48 4.45
N TRP A 154 6.43 9.50 5.31
CA TRP A 154 7.84 9.49 4.90
C TRP A 154 8.23 8.22 4.14
N ILE A 155 7.72 7.04 4.52
CA ILE A 155 7.94 5.79 3.77
C ILE A 155 7.33 5.89 2.37
N ASN A 156 6.09 6.37 2.26
CA ASN A 156 5.44 6.56 0.97
C ASN A 156 6.19 7.58 0.09
N LEU A 157 6.67 8.67 0.68
CA LEU A 157 7.50 9.65 -0.01
C LEU A 157 8.80 9.01 -0.53
N GLY A 158 9.50 8.25 0.30
CA GLY A 158 10.69 7.51 -0.12
C GLY A 158 10.41 6.56 -1.29
N ALA A 159 9.28 5.83 -1.25
CA ALA A 159 8.89 4.95 -2.33
C ALA A 159 8.58 5.71 -3.64
N ALA A 160 7.91 6.87 -3.57
CA ALA A 160 7.66 7.74 -4.72
C ALA A 160 8.98 8.28 -5.32
N LEU A 161 9.88 8.76 -4.46
CA LEU A 161 11.20 9.24 -4.86
C LEU A 161 12.03 8.15 -5.55
N GLY A 162 11.96 6.91 -5.02
CA GLY A 162 12.60 5.75 -5.64
C GLY A 162 12.05 5.41 -7.03
N GLN A 163 10.74 5.55 -7.27
CA GLN A 163 10.13 5.40 -8.59
C GLN A 163 10.60 6.50 -9.57
N MET A 164 10.83 7.70 -9.06
CA MET A 164 11.36 8.84 -9.81
C MET A 164 12.89 8.83 -9.95
N GLN A 165 13.57 7.79 -9.45
CA GLN A 165 15.04 7.65 -9.45
C GLN A 165 15.78 8.76 -8.69
N GLN A 166 15.11 9.44 -7.76
CA GLN A 166 15.69 10.46 -6.87
C GLN A 166 16.31 9.79 -5.64
N HIS A 167 17.42 9.09 -5.84
CA HIS A 167 17.96 8.12 -4.87
C HIS A 167 18.45 8.75 -3.57
N ASP A 168 19.02 9.95 -3.59
CA ASP A 168 19.53 10.59 -2.38
C ASP A 168 18.38 11.05 -1.48
N GLU A 169 17.36 11.67 -2.07
CA GLU A 169 16.12 12.07 -1.36
C GLU A 169 15.34 10.84 -0.85
N GLU A 170 15.32 9.74 -1.62
CA GLU A 170 14.73 8.45 -1.21
C GLU A 170 15.34 7.96 0.11
N LEU A 171 16.68 7.94 0.19
CA LEU A 171 17.38 7.51 1.41
C LEU A 171 17.10 8.43 2.60
N GLU A 172 17.04 9.74 2.35
CA GLU A 172 16.72 10.72 3.39
C GLU A 172 15.29 10.53 3.93
N ALA A 173 14.33 10.31 3.05
CA ALA A 173 12.95 10.05 3.45
C ALA A 173 12.83 8.80 4.34
N TYR A 174 13.50 7.69 3.99
CA TYR A 174 13.50 6.50 4.83
C TYR A 174 14.22 6.70 6.17
N ARG A 175 15.30 7.50 6.22
CA ARG A 175 15.96 7.87 7.48
C ARG A 175 15.03 8.68 8.37
N LYS A 176 14.32 9.66 7.82
CA LYS A 176 13.29 10.44 8.56
C LYS A 176 12.22 9.54 9.14
N ALA A 177 11.73 8.57 8.36
CA ALA A 177 10.76 7.58 8.86
C ALA A 177 11.31 6.77 10.05
N ILE A 178 12.59 6.37 10.00
CA ILE A 178 13.26 5.63 11.08
C ILE A 178 13.46 6.52 12.31
N ASP A 179 13.85 7.78 12.13
CA ASP A 179 14.04 8.73 13.24
C ASP A 179 12.73 8.97 13.98
N ILE A 180 11.60 9.06 13.25
CA ILE A 180 10.26 9.23 13.84
C ILE A 180 9.79 7.94 14.52
N ALA A 181 9.97 6.80 13.86
CA ALA A 181 9.50 5.50 14.34
C ALA A 181 10.59 4.42 14.23
N PRO A 182 11.58 4.39 15.15
CA PRO A 182 12.73 3.47 15.06
C PRO A 182 12.36 1.98 15.09
N LYS A 183 11.18 1.66 15.61
CA LYS A 183 10.66 0.29 15.71
C LYS A 183 9.82 -0.14 14.49
N TYR A 184 9.75 0.68 13.45
CA TYR A 184 8.95 0.38 12.28
C TYR A 184 9.76 -0.43 11.25
N ALA A 185 9.58 -1.74 11.28
CA ALA A 185 10.36 -2.69 10.47
C ALA A 185 10.32 -2.39 8.95
N GLU A 186 9.20 -1.86 8.46
CA GLU A 186 9.04 -1.53 7.03
C GLU A 186 9.97 -0.40 6.58
N ALA A 187 10.22 0.60 7.43
CA ALA A 187 11.15 1.69 7.14
C ALA A 187 12.59 1.16 6.96
N TRP A 188 13.04 0.28 7.86
CA TRP A 188 14.32 -0.39 7.76
C TRP A 188 14.42 -1.28 6.52
N TYR A 189 13.36 -2.02 6.20
CA TYR A 189 13.32 -2.85 4.99
C TYR A 189 13.45 -2.01 3.72
N ASN A 190 12.68 -0.92 3.60
CA ASN A 190 12.71 -0.05 2.43
C ASN A 190 14.06 0.67 2.29
N LEU A 191 14.69 1.11 3.41
CA LEU A 191 16.05 1.61 3.41
C LEU A 191 17.04 0.55 2.87
N GLY A 192 16.88 -0.71 3.28
CA GLY A 192 17.69 -1.82 2.78
C GLY A 192 17.52 -2.05 1.28
N VAL A 193 16.29 -1.96 0.75
CA VAL A 193 16.01 -2.07 -0.69
C VAL A 193 16.69 -0.93 -1.47
N ALA A 194 16.56 0.31 -0.98
CA ALA A 194 17.18 1.48 -1.61
C ALA A 194 18.71 1.38 -1.62
N ARG A 195 19.32 0.93 -0.52
CA ARG A 195 20.77 0.71 -0.40
C ARG A 195 21.26 -0.39 -1.35
N ALA A 196 20.53 -1.51 -1.43
CA ALA A 196 20.88 -2.62 -2.34
C ALA A 196 20.82 -2.19 -3.81
N ARG A 197 19.87 -1.32 -4.17
CA ARG A 197 19.77 -0.74 -5.53
C ARG A 197 21.00 0.12 -5.88
N GLN A 198 21.56 0.81 -4.88
CA GLN A 198 22.78 1.61 -5.02
C GLN A 198 24.06 0.78 -4.82
N GLU A 199 23.98 -0.55 -4.81
CA GLU A 199 25.11 -1.47 -4.59
C GLU A 199 25.82 -1.31 -3.25
N GLN A 200 25.19 -0.67 -2.28
CA GLN A 200 25.67 -0.51 -0.91
C GLN A 200 25.29 -1.74 -0.08
N ASP A 201 25.85 -2.88 -0.45
CA ASP A 201 25.44 -4.22 0.03
C ASP A 201 25.58 -4.37 1.56
N ALA A 202 26.63 -3.79 2.15
CA ALA A 202 26.85 -3.88 3.61
C ALA A 202 25.77 -3.14 4.40
N GLU A 203 25.44 -1.93 3.97
CA GLU A 203 24.38 -1.09 4.57
C GLU A 203 23.01 -1.72 4.34
N ALA A 204 22.76 -2.30 3.16
CA ALA A 204 21.52 -3.01 2.87
C ALA A 204 21.32 -4.23 3.79
N ILE A 205 22.38 -5.03 4.00
CA ILE A 205 22.35 -6.16 4.93
C ILE A 205 22.07 -5.69 6.36
N HIS A 206 22.72 -4.60 6.79
CA HIS A 206 22.45 -4.02 8.11
C HIS A 206 21.00 -3.63 8.26
N ALA A 207 20.42 -2.92 7.29
CA ALA A 207 19.04 -2.47 7.31
C ALA A 207 18.05 -3.66 7.30
N TYR A 208 18.26 -4.69 6.47
CA TYR A 208 17.43 -5.89 6.49
C TYR A 208 17.50 -6.64 7.83
N LYS A 209 18.70 -6.72 8.45
CA LYS A 209 18.83 -7.33 9.78
C LYS A 209 18.07 -6.53 10.85
N GLN A 210 18.08 -5.19 10.80
CA GLN A 210 17.27 -4.37 11.70
C GLN A 210 15.77 -4.63 11.50
N ALA A 211 15.31 -4.67 10.25
CA ALA A 211 13.93 -5.03 9.95
C ALA A 211 13.54 -6.40 10.52
N LEU A 212 14.44 -7.39 10.45
CA LEU A 212 14.22 -8.77 10.93
C LEU A 212 14.31 -8.90 12.46
N ILE A 213 15.08 -8.05 13.14
CA ILE A 213 15.07 -7.95 14.60
C ILE A 213 13.70 -7.45 15.07
N LEU A 214 13.16 -6.45 14.40
CA LEU A 214 11.86 -5.86 14.72
C LEU A 214 10.68 -6.74 14.30
N SER A 215 10.80 -7.41 13.17
CA SER A 215 9.77 -8.32 12.62
C SER A 215 10.40 -9.61 12.09
N PRO A 216 10.59 -10.65 12.93
CA PRO A 216 11.21 -11.91 12.52
C PRO A 216 10.46 -12.68 11.42
N LYS A 217 9.17 -12.36 11.22
CA LYS A 217 8.31 -12.95 10.18
C LYS A 217 8.23 -12.11 8.90
N PHE A 218 9.14 -11.16 8.69
CA PHE A 218 9.15 -10.33 7.50
C PHE A 218 9.77 -11.11 6.32
N ALA A 219 8.95 -11.90 5.63
CA ALA A 219 9.39 -12.82 4.57
C ALA A 219 10.21 -12.13 3.46
N LYS A 220 9.78 -10.94 3.01
CA LYS A 220 10.48 -10.16 1.97
C LYS A 220 11.89 -9.73 2.41
N ALA A 221 12.07 -9.40 3.70
CA ALA A 221 13.38 -9.02 4.23
C ALA A 221 14.33 -10.24 4.27
N TRP A 222 13.84 -11.41 4.69
CA TRP A 222 14.60 -12.66 4.60
C TRP A 222 14.99 -13.00 3.16
N PHE A 223 14.05 -12.87 2.21
CA PHE A 223 14.30 -13.13 0.80
C PHE A 223 15.42 -12.24 0.25
N ASN A 224 15.30 -10.92 0.43
CA ASN A 224 16.29 -9.96 -0.06
C ASN A 224 17.65 -10.13 0.62
N LEU A 225 17.68 -10.44 1.91
CA LEU A 225 18.92 -10.81 2.60
C LEU A 225 19.57 -12.04 1.95
N GLY A 226 18.79 -13.05 1.60
CA GLY A 226 19.26 -14.24 0.88
C GLY A 226 19.84 -13.92 -0.49
N VAL A 227 19.22 -12.99 -1.24
CA VAL A 227 19.75 -12.53 -2.55
C VAL A 227 21.12 -11.88 -2.36
N LEU A 228 21.26 -10.97 -1.40
CA LEU A 228 22.56 -10.30 -1.12
C LEU A 228 23.63 -11.27 -0.62
N GLN A 229 23.26 -12.23 0.24
CA GLN A 229 24.19 -13.27 0.67
C GLN A 229 24.70 -14.10 -0.50
N GLY A 230 23.82 -14.36 -1.50
CA GLY A 230 24.23 -15.01 -2.74
C GLY A 230 25.23 -14.19 -3.57
N LYS A 231 25.00 -12.88 -3.70
CA LYS A 231 25.92 -11.94 -4.39
C LYS A 231 27.29 -11.92 -3.72
N LEU A 232 27.34 -12.01 -2.41
CA LEU A 232 28.58 -12.02 -1.62
C LEU A 232 29.25 -13.39 -1.52
N GLY A 233 28.75 -14.43 -2.20
CA GLY A 233 29.34 -15.75 -2.21
C GLY A 233 29.14 -16.55 -0.91
N ASN A 234 28.08 -16.29 -0.14
CA ASN A 234 27.76 -16.94 1.12
C ASN A 234 26.57 -17.95 0.94
N PRO A 235 26.76 -19.12 0.31
CA PRO A 235 25.66 -20.01 -0.08
C PRO A 235 24.89 -20.59 1.11
N GLN A 236 25.57 -20.83 2.26
CA GLN A 236 24.90 -21.34 3.47
C GLN A 236 23.92 -20.32 4.06
N GLU A 237 24.33 -19.06 4.17
CA GLU A 237 23.46 -17.97 4.66
C GLU A 237 22.36 -17.65 3.66
N LYS A 238 22.61 -17.76 2.35
CA LYS A 238 21.59 -17.66 1.30
C LYS A 238 20.51 -18.73 1.50
N LEU A 239 20.91 -20.01 1.65
CA LEU A 239 19.98 -21.12 1.89
C LEU A 239 19.16 -20.88 3.17
N ARG A 240 19.82 -20.49 4.28
CA ARG A 240 19.18 -20.19 5.54
C ARG A 240 18.13 -19.09 5.41
N SER A 241 18.48 -18.02 4.70
CA SER A 241 17.60 -16.86 4.51
C SER A 241 16.35 -17.22 3.68
N TYR A 242 16.50 -18.00 2.59
CA TYR A 242 15.34 -18.46 1.82
C TYR A 242 14.45 -19.43 2.60
N ARG A 243 15.02 -20.32 3.43
CA ARG A 243 14.23 -21.16 4.35
C ARG A 243 13.41 -20.30 5.30
N LYS A 244 14.02 -19.28 5.90
CA LYS A 244 13.31 -18.33 6.78
C LYS A 244 12.24 -17.52 6.04
N ALA A 245 12.45 -17.16 4.78
CA ALA A 245 11.44 -16.49 3.96
C ALA A 245 10.20 -17.36 3.76
N VAL A 246 10.36 -18.66 3.40
CA VAL A 246 9.22 -19.57 3.20
C VAL A 246 8.58 -20.04 4.51
N GLU A 247 9.33 -20.05 5.62
CA GLU A 247 8.78 -20.27 6.97
C GLU A 247 7.90 -19.07 7.41
N ALA A 248 8.30 -17.85 7.05
CA ALA A 248 7.57 -16.64 7.38
C ALA A 248 6.32 -16.44 6.51
N ASP A 249 6.42 -16.79 5.23
CA ASP A 249 5.30 -16.76 4.27
C ASP A 249 5.34 -18.02 3.39
N HIS A 250 4.48 -18.97 3.68
CA HIS A 250 4.35 -20.22 2.90
C HIS A 250 3.82 -20.01 1.48
N ASN A 251 3.24 -18.83 1.17
CA ASN A 251 2.72 -18.49 -0.14
C ASN A 251 3.72 -17.69 -1.00
N PHE A 252 4.95 -17.48 -0.52
CA PHE A 252 5.97 -16.74 -1.25
C PHE A 252 6.62 -17.62 -2.34
N GLY A 253 6.00 -17.67 -3.52
CA GLY A 253 6.39 -18.56 -4.63
C GLY A 253 7.83 -18.37 -5.11
N GLU A 254 8.31 -17.11 -5.21
CA GLU A 254 9.69 -16.82 -5.62
C GLU A 254 10.72 -17.31 -4.59
N ALA A 255 10.38 -17.24 -3.31
CA ALA A 255 11.25 -17.77 -2.26
C ALA A 255 11.35 -19.30 -2.32
N TRP A 256 10.22 -19.98 -2.60
CA TRP A 256 10.22 -21.43 -2.84
C TRP A 256 11.05 -21.82 -4.07
N HIS A 257 10.94 -21.07 -5.17
CA HIS A 257 11.74 -21.32 -6.37
C HIS A 257 13.24 -21.21 -6.05
N ASN A 258 13.66 -20.11 -5.43
CA ASN A 258 15.07 -19.89 -5.08
C ASN A 258 15.58 -20.90 -4.05
N LEU A 259 14.73 -21.35 -3.15
CA LEU A 259 15.05 -22.43 -2.21
C LEU A 259 15.29 -23.75 -2.94
N GLY A 260 14.48 -24.07 -3.95
CA GLY A 260 14.67 -25.26 -4.82
C GLY A 260 15.99 -25.24 -5.54
N VAL A 261 16.37 -24.07 -6.12
CA VAL A 261 17.70 -23.89 -6.74
C VAL A 261 18.82 -24.16 -5.73
N MET A 262 18.70 -23.64 -4.51
CA MET A 262 19.70 -23.86 -3.48
C MET A 262 19.79 -25.32 -3.03
N TYR A 263 18.66 -26.02 -2.86
CA TYR A 263 18.68 -27.44 -2.51
C TYR A 263 19.38 -28.29 -3.58
N ASN A 264 19.11 -28.03 -4.86
CA ASN A 264 19.80 -28.72 -5.95
C ASN A 264 21.31 -28.46 -5.95
N ALA A 265 21.72 -27.21 -5.70
CA ALA A 265 23.12 -26.83 -5.59
C ALA A 265 23.86 -27.53 -4.42
N PHE A 266 23.11 -27.88 -3.36
CA PHE A 266 23.62 -28.67 -2.22
C PHE A 266 23.41 -30.19 -2.37
N GLY A 267 23.05 -30.70 -3.56
CA GLY A 267 22.82 -32.13 -3.83
C GLY A 267 21.54 -32.73 -3.22
N LYS A 268 20.64 -31.86 -2.72
CA LYS A 268 19.37 -32.25 -2.09
C LYS A 268 18.25 -32.26 -3.13
N ALA A 269 18.30 -33.24 -4.05
CA ALA A 269 17.44 -33.25 -5.23
C ALA A 269 15.94 -33.48 -4.90
N GLU A 270 15.61 -34.20 -3.83
CA GLU A 270 14.21 -34.41 -3.43
C GLU A 270 13.60 -33.15 -2.85
N GLU A 271 14.28 -32.53 -1.88
CA GLU A 271 13.84 -31.25 -1.31
C GLU A 271 13.78 -30.15 -2.38
N GLY A 272 14.68 -30.22 -3.38
CA GLY A 272 14.67 -29.28 -4.52
C GLY A 272 13.41 -29.45 -5.36
N ARG A 273 13.02 -30.71 -5.69
CA ARG A 273 11.77 -30.99 -6.43
C ARG A 273 10.53 -30.49 -5.66
N ASP A 274 10.44 -30.81 -4.38
CA ASP A 274 9.32 -30.38 -3.54
C ASP A 274 9.18 -28.86 -3.50
N ALA A 275 10.31 -28.14 -3.39
CA ALA A 275 10.32 -26.68 -3.38
C ALA A 275 9.88 -26.10 -4.74
N PHE A 276 10.32 -26.67 -5.86
CA PHE A 276 9.88 -26.24 -7.20
C PHE A 276 8.40 -26.55 -7.45
N ASP A 277 7.89 -27.67 -6.98
CA ASP A 277 6.47 -28.01 -7.12
C ASP A 277 5.58 -27.02 -6.35
N ARG A 278 5.98 -26.63 -5.15
CA ARG A 278 5.29 -25.57 -4.39
C ARG A 278 5.36 -24.22 -5.10
N ALA A 279 6.55 -23.82 -5.58
CA ALA A 279 6.71 -22.60 -6.35
C ALA A 279 5.82 -22.59 -7.60
N ARG A 280 5.78 -23.68 -8.36
CA ARG A 280 4.95 -23.83 -9.56
C ARG A 280 3.47 -23.63 -9.26
N LYS A 281 2.96 -24.26 -8.18
CA LYS A 281 1.57 -24.11 -7.74
C LYS A 281 1.25 -22.68 -7.33
N LEU A 282 2.18 -21.97 -6.68
CA LEU A 282 1.98 -20.62 -6.19
C LEU A 282 2.09 -19.57 -7.30
N LEU A 283 3.02 -19.75 -8.24
CA LEU A 283 3.29 -18.78 -9.32
C LEU A 283 2.36 -18.96 -10.53
N ASN A 284 1.71 -20.13 -10.66
CA ASN A 284 0.78 -20.40 -11.76
C ASN A 284 -0.67 -20.52 -11.27
N PRO A 285 -1.48 -19.44 -11.31
CA PRO A 285 -2.86 -19.44 -10.81
C PRO A 285 -3.76 -20.47 -11.52
N LYS A 286 -3.50 -20.82 -12.79
CA LYS A 286 -4.29 -21.80 -13.55
C LYS A 286 -4.16 -23.21 -12.97
N LEU A 287 -2.99 -23.58 -12.46
CA LEU A 287 -2.77 -24.88 -11.81
C LEU A 287 -3.51 -24.98 -10.48
N ARG A 288 -3.60 -23.87 -9.71
CA ARG A 288 -4.40 -23.83 -8.47
C ARG A 288 -5.88 -24.11 -8.70
N VAL A 289 -6.44 -23.57 -9.78
CA VAL A 289 -7.86 -23.77 -10.15
C VAL A 289 -8.12 -25.21 -10.60
N ALA A 290 -7.24 -25.80 -11.41
CA ALA A 290 -7.37 -27.18 -11.88
C ALA A 290 -7.37 -28.17 -10.72
N GLU A 291 -6.40 -28.11 -9.80
CA GLU A 291 -6.34 -28.98 -8.61
C GLU A 291 -7.55 -28.78 -7.68
N SER A 292 -8.10 -27.57 -7.59
CA SER A 292 -9.34 -27.30 -6.80
C SER A 292 -10.57 -27.94 -7.44
N ILE A 293 -10.62 -28.06 -8.75
CA ILE A 293 -11.70 -28.72 -9.50
C ILE A 293 -11.59 -30.23 -9.35
N GLU A 294 -10.39 -30.81 -9.51
CA GLU A 294 -10.14 -32.23 -9.33
C GLU A 294 -10.45 -32.67 -7.89
N PHE A 295 -10.06 -31.90 -6.87
CA PHE A 295 -10.36 -32.22 -5.47
C PHE A 295 -11.86 -32.18 -5.18
N LYS A 296 -12.62 -31.25 -5.75
CA LYS A 296 -14.09 -31.19 -5.61
C LYS A 296 -14.79 -32.32 -6.35
N SER A 297 -14.27 -32.79 -7.49
CA SER A 297 -14.83 -33.92 -8.23
C SER A 297 -14.55 -35.27 -7.56
N ALA A 298 -13.44 -35.39 -6.82
CA ALA A 298 -13.10 -36.62 -6.09
C ALA A 298 -13.86 -36.74 -4.74
N THR A 299 -14.49 -35.71 -4.26
CA THR A 299 -15.25 -35.68 -2.97
C THR A 299 -16.76 -35.76 -3.13
N THR A 300 -17.33 -35.93 -4.34
CA THR A 300 -18.74 -36.25 -4.51
C THR A 300 -18.96 -37.73 -4.20
N PRO A 301 -19.77 -38.09 -3.18
CA PRO A 301 -20.07 -39.48 -2.88
C PRO A 301 -21.22 -39.97 -3.76
N ASP A 302 -20.96 -40.33 -5.00
CA ASP A 302 -21.89 -41.10 -5.82
C ASP A 302 -21.16 -42.32 -6.37
N GLY A 303 -21.34 -43.39 -5.67
CA GLY A 303 -20.78 -44.69 -6.06
C GLY A 303 -20.78 -45.67 -4.89
N ALA A 304 -21.97 -45.90 -4.29
CA ALA A 304 -22.11 -47.14 -3.49
C ALA A 304 -21.91 -48.33 -4.40
N PRO A 305 -20.98 -49.25 -4.12
CA PRO A 305 -20.85 -50.46 -4.92
C PRO A 305 -22.10 -51.32 -4.74
N ASP A 306 -22.71 -51.71 -5.87
CA ASP A 306 -23.73 -52.75 -5.95
C ASP A 306 -23.28 -54.01 -5.18
N ARG A 307 -24.02 -54.36 -4.16
CA ARG A 307 -23.86 -55.68 -3.50
C ARG A 307 -24.27 -56.75 -4.48
N PRO A 308 -23.43 -57.74 -4.75
CA PRO A 308 -23.87 -58.89 -5.50
C PRO A 308 -24.94 -59.63 -4.70
N THR A 309 -26.12 -59.79 -5.30
CA THR A 309 -27.20 -60.66 -4.82
C THR A 309 -26.68 -62.11 -4.76
N ALA A 310 -26.59 -62.67 -3.56
CA ALA A 310 -26.32 -64.06 -3.34
C ALA A 310 -27.45 -64.91 -3.93
N ALA A 311 -27.13 -65.86 -4.77
CA ALA A 311 -28.01 -66.92 -5.24
C ALA A 311 -28.33 -67.87 -4.07
N PRO A 312 -29.58 -68.43 -3.99
CA PRO A 312 -29.91 -69.39 -2.97
C PRO A 312 -29.24 -70.76 -3.24
N PRO A 313 -28.91 -71.52 -2.21
CA PRO A 313 -28.30 -72.86 -2.34
C PRO A 313 -29.37 -73.90 -2.75
N PRO A 314 -28.93 -75.08 -3.25
CA PRO A 314 -29.75 -76.09 -3.84
C PRO A 314 -30.62 -76.85 -2.86
#